data_004d898678c47387fb06d4b04ca67ed6
#
_entry.id   004d898678c47387fb06d4b04ca67ed6
#
_cell.length_a   1.000
_cell.length_b   1.000
_cell.length_c   1.000
_cell.angle_alpha   90.00
_cell.angle_beta   90.00
_cell.angle_gamma   90.00
#
_symmetry.space_group_name_H-M   'P 1'
#
loop_
_entity.id
_entity.type
_entity.pdbx_description
1 polymer ?
#
loop_
_entity_poly.entity_id
_entity_poly.type
_entity_poly.pdbx_seq_one_letter_code
_entity_poly.pdbx_strand_id
1 'polypeptide(L)' 'MVNVDKLRGKIVEKRMSIADLSKKIDIDKATFYRKINGEGETFSIREVDAIAKELNLTIDEAIAIFFSQFVA' A
#
# COMPACT_ATOMS: atom_id res chain seq x y z
N MET A 1 -0.35 -9.56 -7.35
CA MET A 1 0.22 -8.28 -7.83
C MET A 1 -0.50 -7.11 -7.17
N VAL A 2 0.25 -6.14 -6.72
CA VAL A 2 -0.33 -4.97 -6.05
C VAL A 2 -0.90 -4.01 -7.11
N ASN A 3 -2.11 -3.53 -6.87
CA ASN A 3 -2.70 -2.48 -7.69
C ASN A 3 -2.22 -1.14 -7.14
N VAL A 4 -1.11 -0.65 -7.68
CA VAL A 4 -0.48 0.58 -7.17
C VAL A 4 -1.33 1.81 -7.40
N ASP A 5 -2.12 1.85 -8.47
CA ASP A 5 -2.98 2.99 -8.73
C ASP A 5 -4.07 3.12 -7.67
N LYS A 6 -4.67 2.00 -7.27
CA LYS A 6 -5.64 2.01 -6.17
C LYS A 6 -5.00 2.37 -4.84
N LEU A 7 -3.79 1.86 -4.59
CA LEU A 7 -3.07 2.20 -3.37
C LEU A 7 -2.77 3.69 -3.31
N ARG A 8 -2.24 4.26 -4.40
CA ARG A 8 -1.98 5.69 -4.48
C ARG A 8 -3.26 6.51 -4.26
N GLY A 9 -4.35 6.07 -4.88
CA GLY A 9 -5.64 6.74 -4.72
C GLY A 9 -6.11 6.77 -3.26
N LYS A 10 -5.94 5.65 -2.55
CA LYS A 10 -6.29 5.58 -1.13
C LYS A 10 -5.43 6.47 -0.27
N ILE A 11 -4.13 6.54 -0.54
CA ILE A 11 -3.22 7.42 0.18
C ILE A 11 -3.67 8.87 0.03
N VAL A 12 -3.97 9.29 -1.20
CA VAL A 12 -4.46 10.65 -1.48
C VAL A 12 -5.80 10.89 -0.80
N GLU A 13 -6.73 9.93 -0.89
CA GLU A 13 -8.04 10.03 -0.26
C GLU A 13 -7.92 10.28 1.24
N LYS A 14 -6.95 9.66 1.90
CA LYS A 14 -6.71 9.82 3.34
C LYS A 14 -5.85 11.04 3.65
N ARG A 15 -5.57 11.87 2.66
CA ARG A 15 -4.80 13.11 2.79
C ARG A 15 -3.40 12.88 3.34
N MET A 16 -2.79 11.79 2.93
CA MET A 16 -1.41 11.45 3.26
C MET A 16 -0.53 11.54 2.04
N SER A 17 0.76 11.78 2.25
CA SER A 17 1.77 11.55 1.22
C SER A 17 2.35 10.15 1.40
N ILE A 18 3.05 9.67 0.38
CA ILE A 18 3.77 8.40 0.49
C ILE A 18 4.81 8.49 1.61
N ALA A 19 5.47 9.65 1.74
CA ALA A 19 6.43 9.86 2.81
C ALA A 19 5.78 9.78 4.21
N ASP A 20 4.59 10.37 4.36
CA ASP A 20 3.87 10.31 5.63
C ASP A 20 3.53 8.87 5.99
N LEU A 21 3.02 8.11 5.03
CA LEU A 21 2.64 6.74 5.28
C LEU A 21 3.86 5.87 5.60
N SER A 22 4.97 6.05 4.88
CA SER A 22 6.19 5.28 5.15
C SER A 22 6.67 5.49 6.59
N LYS A 23 6.59 6.71 7.09
CA LYS A 23 6.97 7.02 8.45
C LYS A 23 6.03 6.33 9.46
N LYS A 24 4.73 6.36 9.21
CA LYS A 24 3.73 5.78 10.11
C LYS A 24 3.86 4.25 10.21
N ILE A 25 4.23 3.58 9.13
CA ILE A 25 4.36 2.13 9.12
C ILE A 25 5.80 1.67 9.33
N ASP A 26 6.70 2.60 9.63
CA ASP A 26 8.10 2.33 9.94
C ASP A 26 8.81 1.56 8.82
N ILE A 27 8.68 2.09 7.60
CA ILE A 27 9.40 1.57 6.45
C ILE A 27 10.24 2.70 5.86
N ASP A 28 11.44 2.37 5.36
CA ASP A 28 12.29 3.36 4.72
C ASP A 28 11.59 3.97 3.51
N LYS A 29 11.64 5.31 3.41
CA LYS A 29 10.93 6.05 2.38
C LYS A 29 11.36 5.62 0.96
N ALA A 30 12.67 5.47 0.74
CA ALA A 30 13.16 5.07 -0.58
C ALA A 30 12.70 3.66 -0.94
N THR A 31 12.72 2.75 0.03
CA THR A 31 12.24 1.38 -0.15
C THR A 31 10.75 1.38 -0.48
N PHE A 32 9.97 2.19 0.24
CA PHE A 32 8.53 2.27 0.00
C PHE A 32 8.23 2.80 -1.40
N TYR A 33 8.95 3.84 -1.83
CA TYR A 33 8.80 4.37 -3.20
C TYR A 33 9.08 3.29 -4.25
N ARG A 34 10.13 2.49 -4.06
CA ARG A 34 10.44 1.41 -5.00
C ARG A 34 9.33 0.38 -5.06
N LYS A 35 8.76 0.01 -3.91
CA LYS A 35 7.65 -0.96 -3.85
C LYS A 35 6.40 -0.41 -4.54
N ILE A 36 6.09 0.85 -4.30
CA ILE A 36 4.94 1.52 -4.92
C ILE A 36 5.12 1.60 -6.44
N ASN A 37 6.36 1.84 -6.89
CA ASN A 37 6.63 1.96 -8.32
C ASN A 37 6.77 0.61 -9.03
N GLY A 38 6.66 -0.49 -8.30
CA GLY A 38 6.71 -1.82 -8.89
C GLY A 38 8.08 -2.23 -9.40
N GLU A 39 9.15 -1.75 -8.78
CA GLU A 39 10.51 -2.02 -9.22
C GLU A 39 11.05 -3.36 -8.68
N GLY A 40 10.28 -4.43 -8.88
CA GLY A 40 10.70 -5.77 -8.50
C GLY A 40 10.57 -6.11 -7.04
N GLU A 41 10.14 -5.19 -6.23
CA GLU A 41 9.97 -5.43 -4.81
C GLU A 41 8.51 -5.72 -4.47
N THR A 42 8.30 -6.54 -3.44
CA THR A 42 6.96 -6.90 -2.99
C THR A 42 6.74 -6.42 -1.56
N PHE A 43 5.48 -6.24 -1.20
CA PHE A 43 5.13 -5.92 0.18
C PHE A 43 5.11 -7.20 1.01
N SER A 44 5.68 -7.13 2.21
CA SER A 44 5.57 -8.23 3.16
C SER A 44 4.15 -8.23 3.77
N ILE A 45 3.80 -9.36 4.41
CA ILE A 45 2.51 -9.46 5.09
C ILE A 45 2.41 -8.40 6.19
N ARG A 46 3.51 -8.16 6.93
CA ARG A 46 3.54 -7.12 7.96
C ARG A 46 3.25 -5.74 7.38
N GLU A 47 3.83 -5.46 6.22
CA GLU A 47 3.64 -4.17 5.56
C GLU A 47 2.22 -4.01 5.06
N VAL A 48 1.65 -5.06 4.46
CA VAL A 48 0.25 -5.04 4.02
C VAL A 48 -0.68 -4.78 5.19
N ASP A 49 -0.45 -5.47 6.30
CA ASP A 49 -1.25 -5.30 7.51
C ASP A 49 -1.15 -3.88 8.05
N ALA A 50 0.06 -3.34 8.13
CA ALA A 50 0.30 -1.98 8.62
C ALA A 50 -0.36 -0.93 7.72
N ILE A 51 -0.23 -1.08 6.40
CA ILE A 51 -0.84 -0.16 5.44
C ILE A 51 -2.36 -0.21 5.57
N ALA A 52 -2.93 -1.41 5.63
CA ALA A 52 -4.37 -1.58 5.74
C ALA A 52 -4.91 -0.89 7.00
N LYS A 53 -4.21 -1.00 8.11
CA LYS A 53 -4.61 -0.36 9.37
C LYS A 53 -4.50 1.14 9.29
N GLU A 54 -3.38 1.67 8.78
CA GLU A 54 -3.16 3.11 8.69
C GLU A 54 -4.15 3.79 7.74
N LEU A 55 -4.48 3.14 6.64
CA LEU A 55 -5.44 3.68 5.68
C LEU A 55 -6.88 3.28 6.00
N ASN A 56 -7.08 2.52 7.08
CA ASN A 56 -8.40 2.04 7.50
C ASN A 56 -9.15 1.37 6.34
N LEU A 57 -8.48 0.48 5.65
CA LEU A 57 -9.05 -0.23 4.50
C LEU A 57 -10.06 -1.25 4.96
N THR A 58 -11.14 -1.40 4.19
CA THR A 58 -12.04 -2.54 4.34
C THR A 58 -11.33 -3.79 3.80
N ILE A 59 -11.88 -4.96 4.14
CA ILE A 59 -11.35 -6.22 3.61
C ILE A 59 -11.38 -6.21 2.08
N ASP A 60 -12.50 -5.77 1.50
CA ASP A 60 -12.63 -5.72 0.04
C ASP A 60 -11.61 -4.78 -0.59
N GLU A 61 -11.35 -3.64 0.03
CA GLU A 61 -10.35 -2.70 -0.45
C GLU A 61 -8.95 -3.28 -0.37
N ALA A 62 -8.62 -3.94 0.74
CA ALA A 62 -7.31 -4.56 0.90
C ALA A 62 -7.08 -5.66 -0.14
N ILE A 63 -8.09 -6.48 -0.40
CA ILE A 63 -8.01 -7.52 -1.42
C ILE A 63 -7.83 -6.91 -2.80
N ALA A 64 -8.59 -5.87 -3.13
CA ALA A 64 -8.51 -5.22 -4.43
C ALA A 64 -7.14 -4.57 -4.67
N ILE A 65 -6.50 -4.09 -3.62
CA ILE A 65 -5.19 -3.44 -3.72
C ILE A 65 -4.05 -4.47 -3.75
N PHE A 66 -4.02 -5.37 -2.78
CA PHE A 66 -2.86 -6.23 -2.56
C PHE A 66 -2.98 -7.61 -3.19
N PHE A 67 -4.17 -8.05 -3.51
CA PHE A 67 -4.44 -9.37 -4.06
C PHE A 67 -5.28 -9.25 -5.34
N SER A 68 -4.96 -8.28 -6.16
CA SER A 68 -5.76 -7.94 -7.35
C SER A 68 -5.88 -9.11 -8.34
N GLN A 69 -4.90 -10.03 -8.36
CA GLN A 69 -4.96 -11.19 -9.25
C GLN A 69 -6.07 -12.18 -8.87
N PHE A 70 -6.60 -12.07 -7.67
CA PHE A 70 -7.69 -12.95 -7.20
C PHE A 70 -9.08 -12.31 -7.35
N VAL A 71 -9.14 -11.10 -7.87
CA VAL A 71 -10.40 -10.39 -8.08
C VAL A 71 -10.78 -10.54 -9.55
N ALA A 72 -12.00 -11.04 -9.80
CA ALA A 72 -12.47 -11.25 -11.16
C ALA A 72 -12.77 -9.91 -11.86
#